data_19a3353a2d5d93c31cfe25fad9d73ca7
#
_entry.id   19a3353a2d5d93c31cfe25fad9d73ca7
#
_cell.length_a   1.000
_cell.length_b   1.000
_cell.length_c   1.000
_cell.angle_alpha   90.00
_cell.angle_beta   90.00
_cell.angle_gamma   90.00
#
_symmetry.space_group_name_H-M   'P 1'
#
loop_
_entity.id
_entity.type
_entity.pdbx_description
1 polymer ?
#
loop_
_entity_poly.entity_id
_entity_poly.type
_entity_poly.pdbx_seq_one_letter_code
_entity_poly.pdbx_strand_id
1 'polypeptide(L)'
;MDKRGIWLAEETLKIIIAVIVIIFLAFFLASLYYANKDAEDLKFAEASIDYLFEQINAKSITADIYNPKEWALMSWPYAGEKEIPNSCLNLGWKSCICIVKDIGMFTEAWSTLPFTDSPRERYLQQSDDNGVCRENKQNFIVKLGESQGIIPINEDSPTININYEGKSISQ
;
A
#
# COMPACT_ATOMS: atom_id res chain seq x y z
N MET A 1 -10.30 0.14 62.31
CA MET A 1 -9.97 -0.05 60.87
C MET A 1 -10.41 -1.45 60.51
N ASP A 2 -11.47 -1.56 59.65
CA ASP A 2 -12.12 -2.83 59.34
C ASP A 2 -11.22 -3.71 58.46
N LYS A 3 -10.76 -4.83 59.01
CA LYS A 3 -9.99 -5.84 58.30
C LYS A 3 -10.72 -6.40 57.05
N ARG A 4 -12.04 -6.31 56.97
CA ARG A 4 -12.87 -6.74 55.86
C ARG A 4 -12.70 -5.89 54.60
N GLY A 5 -12.45 -4.58 54.75
CA GLY A 5 -12.23 -3.67 53.59
C GLY A 5 -10.91 -3.89 52.89
N ILE A 6 -9.88 -4.33 53.59
CA ILE A 6 -8.54 -4.60 53.00
C ILE A 6 -8.54 -5.85 52.14
N TRP A 7 -9.26 -6.89 52.53
CA TRP A 7 -9.40 -8.14 51.74
C TRP A 7 -10.12 -7.93 50.42
N LEU A 8 -11.22 -7.17 50.41
CA LEU A 8 -11.95 -6.80 49.20
C LEU A 8 -11.10 -5.97 48.25
N ALA A 9 -10.29 -5.06 48.74
CA ALA A 9 -9.43 -4.23 47.93
C ALA A 9 -8.30 -5.04 47.27
N GLU A 10 -7.76 -6.05 47.94
CA GLU A 10 -6.70 -6.91 47.43
C GLU A 10 -7.22 -7.83 46.32
N GLU A 11 -8.39 -8.41 46.44
CA GLU A 11 -9.00 -9.22 45.39
C GLU A 11 -9.39 -8.40 44.19
N THR A 12 -9.94 -7.22 44.36
CA THR A 12 -10.28 -6.29 43.29
C THR A 12 -9.04 -5.86 42.51
N LEU A 13 -7.94 -5.59 43.21
CA LEU A 13 -6.68 -5.23 42.57
C LEU A 13 -6.13 -6.35 41.72
N LYS A 14 -6.19 -7.62 42.16
CA LYS A 14 -5.75 -8.80 41.38
C LYS A 14 -6.58 -8.94 40.09
N ILE A 15 -7.89 -8.72 40.16
CA ILE A 15 -8.77 -8.78 38.98
C ILE A 15 -8.41 -7.66 38.02
N ILE A 16 -8.20 -6.43 38.47
CA ILE A 16 -7.82 -5.30 37.62
C ILE A 16 -6.49 -5.58 36.91
N ILE A 17 -5.49 -6.05 37.63
CA ILE A 17 -4.19 -6.39 37.04
C ILE A 17 -4.36 -7.50 35.99
N ALA A 18 -5.13 -8.55 36.27
CA ALA A 18 -5.39 -9.62 35.32
C ALA A 18 -6.04 -9.10 34.01
N VAL A 19 -7.03 -8.22 34.13
CA VAL A 19 -7.70 -7.62 32.96
C VAL A 19 -6.73 -6.77 32.16
N ILE A 20 -5.89 -5.96 32.81
CA ILE A 20 -4.88 -5.12 32.12
C ILE A 20 -3.89 -6.03 31.36
N VAL A 21 -3.42 -7.11 31.96
CA VAL A 21 -2.50 -8.06 31.32
C VAL A 21 -3.14 -8.71 30.07
N ILE A 22 -4.41 -9.12 30.17
CA ILE A 22 -5.13 -9.71 29.04
C ILE A 22 -5.27 -8.71 27.88
N ILE A 23 -5.65 -7.45 28.18
CA ILE A 23 -5.77 -6.39 27.17
C ILE A 23 -4.41 -6.13 26.52
N PHE A 24 -3.34 -6.05 27.32
CA PHE A 24 -1.98 -5.86 26.78
C PHE A 24 -1.54 -7.01 25.88
N LEU A 25 -1.79 -8.25 26.28
CA LEU A 25 -1.46 -9.42 25.45
C LEU A 25 -2.26 -9.45 24.15
N ALA A 26 -3.54 -9.14 24.19
CA ALA A 26 -4.38 -9.06 22.99
C ALA A 26 -3.88 -7.98 22.03
N PHE A 27 -3.54 -6.81 22.55
CA PHE A 27 -2.96 -5.72 21.75
C PHE A 27 -1.61 -6.10 21.15
N PHE A 28 -0.76 -6.76 21.92
CA PHE A 28 0.56 -7.22 21.47
C PHE A 28 0.45 -8.26 20.35
N LEU A 29 -0.44 -9.24 20.50
CA LEU A 29 -0.68 -10.24 19.46
C LEU A 29 -1.26 -9.63 18.18
N ALA A 30 -2.19 -8.70 18.30
CA ALA A 30 -2.72 -7.97 17.17
C ALA A 30 -1.63 -7.17 16.44
N SER A 31 -0.77 -6.47 17.18
CA SER A 31 0.36 -5.71 16.62
C SER A 31 1.33 -6.61 15.85
N LEU A 32 1.69 -7.78 16.39
CA LEU A 32 2.53 -8.76 15.70
C LEU A 32 1.89 -9.32 14.44
N TYR A 33 0.57 -9.57 14.48
CA TYR A 33 -0.16 -10.05 13.32
C TYR A 33 -0.12 -9.05 12.17
N TYR A 34 -0.42 -7.77 12.44
CA TYR A 34 -0.40 -6.72 11.43
C TYR A 34 1.01 -6.47 10.88
N ALA A 35 2.02 -6.45 11.74
CA ALA A 35 3.41 -6.29 11.31
C ALA A 35 3.88 -7.43 10.38
N ASN A 36 3.49 -8.67 10.66
CA ASN A 36 3.80 -9.80 9.80
C ASN A 36 3.05 -9.72 8.46
N LYS A 37 1.77 -9.32 8.48
CA LYS A 37 0.98 -9.16 7.26
C LYS A 37 1.59 -8.10 6.35
N ASP A 38 1.94 -6.93 6.88
CA ASP A 38 2.55 -5.85 6.09
C ASP A 38 3.89 -6.30 5.46
N ALA A 39 4.70 -7.08 6.18
CA ALA A 39 5.96 -7.63 5.65
C ALA A 39 5.74 -8.69 4.56
N GLU A 40 4.67 -9.46 4.62
CA GLU A 40 4.28 -10.42 3.59
C GLU A 40 3.74 -9.70 2.35
N ASP A 41 2.86 -8.74 2.53
CA ASP A 41 2.29 -7.92 1.45
C ASP A 41 3.40 -7.20 0.66
N LEU A 42 4.42 -6.69 1.35
CA LEU A 42 5.57 -6.05 0.71
C LEU A 42 6.34 -7.03 -0.20
N LYS A 43 6.55 -8.28 0.24
CA LYS A 43 7.19 -9.32 -0.59
C LYS A 43 6.34 -9.67 -1.80
N PHE A 44 5.03 -9.72 -1.66
CA PHE A 44 4.12 -9.92 -2.78
C PHE A 44 4.17 -8.75 -3.76
N ALA A 45 4.26 -7.52 -3.27
CA ALA A 45 4.42 -6.34 -4.11
C ALA A 45 5.74 -6.37 -4.90
N GLU A 46 6.86 -6.77 -4.26
CA GLU A 46 8.14 -6.97 -4.94
C GLU A 46 8.05 -8.02 -6.04
N ALA A 47 7.50 -9.19 -5.73
CA ALA A 47 7.35 -10.26 -6.70
C ALA A 47 6.44 -9.86 -7.88
N SER A 48 5.36 -9.14 -7.60
CA SER A 48 4.40 -8.70 -8.62
C SER A 48 4.97 -7.64 -9.55
N ILE A 49 5.71 -6.67 -9.02
CA ILE A 49 6.34 -5.65 -9.86
C ILE A 49 7.48 -6.23 -10.68
N ASP A 50 8.27 -7.14 -10.12
CA ASP A 50 9.34 -7.83 -10.85
C ASP A 50 8.76 -8.70 -11.98
N TYR A 51 7.68 -9.43 -11.71
CA TYR A 51 6.95 -10.17 -12.72
C TYR A 51 6.41 -9.28 -13.84
N LEU A 52 5.81 -8.11 -13.49
CA LEU A 52 5.36 -7.15 -14.50
C LEU A 52 6.49 -6.71 -15.42
N PHE A 53 7.64 -6.36 -14.84
CA PHE A 53 8.81 -5.96 -15.64
C PHE A 53 9.40 -7.11 -16.46
N GLU A 54 9.32 -8.34 -15.98
CA GLU A 54 9.69 -9.54 -16.77
C GLU A 54 8.77 -9.69 -17.99
N GLN A 55 7.44 -9.55 -17.81
CA GLN A 55 6.49 -9.56 -18.92
C GLN A 55 6.73 -8.41 -19.91
N ILE A 56 7.02 -7.21 -19.44
CA ILE A 56 7.38 -6.07 -20.28
C ILE A 56 8.65 -6.38 -21.10
N ASN A 57 9.68 -6.94 -20.50
CA ASN A 57 10.92 -7.30 -21.18
C ASN A 57 10.72 -8.45 -22.17
N ALA A 58 9.84 -9.39 -21.88
CA ALA A 58 9.45 -10.49 -22.79
C ALA A 58 8.54 -10.02 -23.93
N LYS A 59 8.13 -8.74 -23.95
CA LYS A 59 7.17 -8.17 -24.90
C LYS A 59 5.80 -8.87 -24.86
N SER A 60 5.38 -9.33 -23.68
CA SER A 60 4.03 -9.84 -23.45
C SER A 60 3.01 -8.71 -23.58
N ILE A 61 1.86 -8.99 -24.13
CA ILE A 61 0.76 -8.02 -24.25
C ILE A 61 -0.12 -7.98 -23.00
N THR A 62 0.05 -8.96 -22.10
CA THR A 62 -0.71 -9.06 -20.84
C THR A 62 0.19 -9.49 -19.71
N ALA A 63 -0.19 -9.12 -18.49
CA ALA A 63 0.40 -9.60 -17.25
C ALA A 63 -0.71 -9.77 -16.19
N ASP A 64 -0.69 -10.87 -15.46
CA ASP A 64 -1.67 -11.12 -14.40
C ASP A 64 -1.06 -10.80 -13.04
N ILE A 65 -1.63 -9.82 -12.35
CA ILE A 65 -1.18 -9.38 -11.02
C ILE A 65 -2.30 -9.58 -10.01
N TYR A 66 -2.10 -10.52 -9.09
CA TYR A 66 -3.10 -10.90 -8.08
C TYR A 66 -2.80 -10.35 -6.68
N ASN A 67 -1.57 -10.00 -6.39
CA ASN A 67 -1.10 -9.67 -5.04
C ASN A 67 -0.12 -8.47 -5.04
N PRO A 68 -0.04 -7.73 -3.95
CA PRO A 68 -0.92 -7.86 -2.80
C PRO A 68 -2.30 -7.26 -3.06
N LYS A 69 -3.34 -7.85 -2.44
CA LYS A 69 -4.71 -7.32 -2.51
C LYS A 69 -4.79 -5.98 -1.77
N GLU A 70 -5.73 -5.13 -2.20
CA GLU A 70 -5.91 -3.78 -1.64
C GLU A 70 -4.67 -2.88 -1.82
N TRP A 71 -3.83 -3.22 -2.82
CA TRP A 71 -2.74 -2.37 -3.28
C TRP A 71 -3.06 -1.85 -4.68
N ALA A 72 -2.27 -0.90 -5.16
CA ALA A 72 -2.50 -0.26 -6.43
C ALA A 72 -1.20 -0.11 -7.23
N LEU A 73 -1.32 -0.26 -8.54
CA LEU A 73 -0.26 0.00 -9.50
C LEU A 73 -0.38 1.42 -10.04
N MET A 74 0.71 2.15 -10.07
CA MET A 74 0.77 3.50 -10.62
C MET A 74 2.13 3.81 -11.23
N SER A 75 2.16 4.82 -12.10
CA SER A 75 3.39 5.32 -12.72
C SER A 75 3.67 6.76 -12.33
N TRP A 76 4.96 7.05 -12.14
CA TRP A 76 5.47 8.39 -11.88
C TRP A 76 6.38 8.86 -13.03
N PRO A 77 6.38 10.17 -13.40
CA PRO A 77 5.55 11.25 -12.86
C PRO A 77 4.06 11.06 -13.15
N TYR A 78 3.22 11.54 -12.23
CA TYR A 78 1.77 11.38 -12.32
C TYR A 78 1.13 12.62 -12.96
N ALA A 79 0.23 12.40 -13.94
CA ALA A 79 -0.61 13.44 -14.57
C ALA A 79 0.15 14.67 -15.11
N GLY A 80 1.37 14.46 -15.66
CA GLY A 80 2.15 15.53 -16.28
C GLY A 80 2.93 16.42 -15.29
N GLU A 81 2.87 16.13 -14.02
CA GLU A 81 3.68 16.83 -13.02
C GLU A 81 5.10 16.25 -12.96
N LYS A 82 6.03 17.06 -12.45
CA LYS A 82 7.46 16.67 -12.41
C LYS A 82 7.86 15.93 -11.14
N GLU A 83 6.96 15.87 -10.16
CA GLU A 83 7.26 15.23 -8.88
C GLU A 83 7.21 13.71 -9.02
N ILE A 84 8.23 13.09 -8.49
CA ILE A 84 8.36 11.64 -8.36
C ILE A 84 8.74 11.31 -6.91
N PRO A 85 8.44 10.10 -6.41
CA PRO A 85 8.81 9.68 -5.06
C PRO A 85 10.30 9.81 -4.80
N ASN A 86 10.67 10.16 -3.57
CA ASN A 86 12.07 10.22 -3.14
C ASN A 86 12.75 8.85 -3.26
N SER A 87 12.01 7.78 -3.07
CA SER A 87 12.46 6.41 -3.30
C SER A 87 12.98 6.17 -4.72
N CYS A 88 12.37 6.83 -5.74
CA CYS A 88 12.83 6.79 -7.13
C CYS A 88 13.95 7.82 -7.39
N LEU A 89 13.81 9.04 -6.84
CA LEU A 89 14.79 10.12 -7.02
C LEU A 89 16.16 9.76 -6.45
N ASN A 90 16.20 9.17 -5.26
CA ASN A 90 17.44 8.78 -4.58
C ASN A 90 18.26 7.74 -5.38
N LEU A 91 17.57 6.99 -6.24
CA LEU A 91 18.19 6.02 -7.17
C LEU A 91 18.55 6.65 -8.52
N GLY A 92 18.27 7.94 -8.72
CA GLY A 92 18.56 8.68 -9.95
C GLY A 92 17.56 8.39 -11.08
N TRP A 93 16.42 7.79 -10.80
CA TRP A 93 15.41 7.48 -11.81
C TRP A 93 14.61 8.73 -12.19
N LYS A 94 14.28 8.85 -13.46
CA LYS A 94 13.45 9.94 -14.00
C LYS A 94 11.97 9.56 -14.09
N SER A 95 11.70 8.26 -14.09
CA SER A 95 10.37 7.67 -14.17
C SER A 95 10.40 6.33 -13.45
N CYS A 96 9.35 6.01 -12.73
CA CYS A 96 9.21 4.71 -12.07
C CYS A 96 7.75 4.24 -12.08
N ILE A 97 7.59 2.93 -11.97
CA ILE A 97 6.29 2.29 -11.71
C ILE A 97 6.37 1.75 -10.30
N CYS A 98 5.31 1.98 -9.53
CA CYS A 98 5.23 1.57 -8.14
C CYS A 98 3.96 0.75 -7.88
N ILE A 99 4.10 -0.25 -7.03
CA ILE A 99 2.97 -0.89 -6.35
C ILE A 99 2.94 -0.35 -4.94
N VAL A 100 1.83 0.28 -4.57
CA VAL A 100 1.64 0.96 -3.29
C VAL A 100 0.38 0.46 -2.62
N LYS A 101 0.34 0.52 -1.28
CA LYS A 101 -0.87 0.17 -0.54
C LYS A 101 -1.99 1.12 -0.95
N ASP A 102 -3.13 0.57 -1.40
CA ASP A 102 -4.28 1.39 -1.75
C ASP A 102 -4.85 2.05 -0.49
N ILE A 103 -5.01 3.36 -0.56
CA ILE A 103 -5.49 4.15 0.57
C ILE A 103 -7.03 4.03 0.68
N GLY A 104 -7.64 3.21 -0.20
CA GLY A 104 -8.99 2.68 -0.15
C GLY A 104 -10.14 3.70 0.03
N MET A 105 -11.36 3.17 0.05
CA MET A 105 -12.65 3.86 0.15
C MET A 105 -12.79 4.89 1.31
N PHE A 106 -11.92 4.81 2.32
CA PHE A 106 -11.89 5.79 3.42
C PHE A 106 -11.43 7.19 2.96
N THR A 107 -10.75 7.28 1.83
CA THR A 107 -10.23 8.57 1.34
C THR A 107 -11.30 9.45 0.71
N GLU A 108 -12.34 8.88 0.12
CA GLU A 108 -13.44 9.68 -0.46
C GLU A 108 -14.25 10.41 0.61
N ALA A 109 -14.51 9.76 1.75
CA ALA A 109 -15.23 10.38 2.86
C ALA A 109 -14.40 11.46 3.57
N TRP A 110 -13.06 11.35 3.56
CA TRP A 110 -12.15 12.30 4.23
C TRP A 110 -11.64 13.38 3.28
N SER A 111 -11.69 13.17 1.97
CA SER A 111 -11.29 14.17 0.96
C SER A 111 -12.17 15.43 0.95
N THR A 112 -13.33 15.36 1.58
CA THR A 112 -14.23 16.51 1.75
C THR A 112 -13.84 17.42 2.94
N LEU A 113 -12.86 17.00 3.75
CA LEU A 113 -12.39 17.81 4.87
C LEU A 113 -11.32 18.80 4.38
N PRO A 114 -11.43 20.10 4.70
CA PRO A 114 -10.56 21.16 4.16
C PRO A 114 -9.10 21.12 4.63
N PHE A 115 -8.70 20.11 5.40
CA PHE A 115 -7.36 19.95 5.96
C PHE A 115 -6.66 18.65 5.54
N THR A 116 -7.20 17.91 4.57
CA THR A 116 -6.58 16.65 4.12
C THR A 116 -5.76 16.90 2.87
N ASP A 117 -4.56 16.30 2.83
CA ASP A 117 -3.69 16.28 1.68
C ASP A 117 -4.42 15.75 0.43
N SER A 118 -4.02 16.21 -0.74
CA SER A 118 -4.59 15.69 -1.98
C SER A 118 -4.38 14.18 -2.08
N PRO A 119 -5.28 13.42 -2.72
CA PRO A 119 -5.09 11.98 -2.93
C PRO A 119 -3.71 11.66 -3.51
N ARG A 120 -3.20 12.52 -4.38
CA ARG A 120 -1.89 12.40 -5.01
C ARG A 120 -0.74 12.50 -4.00
N GLU A 121 -0.75 13.48 -3.10
CA GLU A 121 0.29 13.64 -2.08
C GLU A 121 0.37 12.42 -1.18
N ARG A 122 -0.79 11.82 -0.86
CA ARG A 122 -0.84 10.57 -0.09
C ARG A 122 -0.21 9.39 -0.84
N TYR A 123 -0.48 9.25 -2.14
CA TYR A 123 0.16 8.20 -2.94
C TYR A 123 1.66 8.45 -3.13
N LEU A 124 2.08 9.71 -3.22
CA LEU A 124 3.50 10.08 -3.24
C LEU A 124 4.18 9.62 -1.94
N GLN A 125 3.60 9.97 -0.80
CA GLN A 125 4.09 9.56 0.51
C GLN A 125 4.06 8.03 0.69
N GLN A 126 2.98 7.35 0.27
CA GLN A 126 2.90 5.89 0.31
C GLN A 126 3.97 5.22 -0.56
N SER A 127 4.29 5.81 -1.71
CA SER A 127 5.37 5.32 -2.57
C SER A 127 6.73 5.42 -1.89
N ASP A 128 6.93 6.44 -1.04
CA ASP A 128 8.17 6.63 -0.27
C ASP A 128 8.24 5.73 0.96
N ASP A 129 7.13 5.58 1.70
CA ASP A 129 7.11 4.90 2.99
C ASP A 129 7.01 3.37 2.86
N ASN A 130 6.13 2.89 1.99
CA ASN A 130 5.75 1.48 1.90
C ASN A 130 5.61 0.97 0.46
N GLY A 131 5.93 1.77 -0.54
CA GLY A 131 5.80 1.38 -1.93
C GLY A 131 7.00 0.58 -2.43
N VAL A 132 6.74 -0.31 -3.38
CA VAL A 132 7.80 -0.98 -4.14
C VAL A 132 7.84 -0.41 -5.54
N CYS A 133 8.96 0.21 -5.89
CA CYS A 133 9.14 0.87 -7.16
C CYS A 133 10.23 0.22 -8.02
N ARG A 134 10.09 0.31 -9.35
CA ARG A 134 11.12 -0.07 -10.32
C ARG A 134 11.29 1.03 -11.37
N GLU A 135 12.51 1.16 -11.89
CA GLU A 135 12.82 2.14 -12.93
C GLU A 135 12.04 1.86 -14.21
N ASN A 136 11.34 2.86 -14.70
CA ASN A 136 10.51 2.79 -15.89
C ASN A 136 11.28 3.34 -17.12
N LYS A 137 12.29 2.62 -17.60
CA LYS A 137 13.15 3.03 -18.73
C LYS A 137 12.40 3.27 -20.03
N GLN A 138 11.28 2.57 -20.22
CA GLN A 138 10.48 2.65 -21.45
C GLN A 138 9.41 3.73 -21.39
N ASN A 139 9.26 4.40 -20.24
CA ASN A 139 8.26 5.45 -19.95
C ASN A 139 6.81 4.98 -20.19
N PHE A 140 6.48 3.79 -19.71
CA PHE A 140 5.09 3.34 -19.68
C PHE A 140 4.26 4.20 -18.72
N ILE A 141 3.03 4.47 -19.11
CA ILE A 141 2.06 5.21 -18.29
C ILE A 141 0.97 4.24 -17.85
N VAL A 142 0.75 4.14 -16.56
CA VAL A 142 -0.39 3.39 -16.01
C VAL A 142 -1.66 4.19 -16.26
N LYS A 143 -2.66 3.56 -16.87
CA LYS A 143 -3.92 4.19 -17.26
C LYS A 143 -5.13 3.48 -16.65
N LEU A 144 -6.08 4.27 -16.21
CA LEU A 144 -7.42 3.81 -15.87
C LEU A 144 -8.40 4.49 -16.86
N GLY A 145 -8.91 3.70 -17.82
CA GLY A 145 -9.62 4.25 -18.96
C GLY A 145 -8.69 5.04 -19.90
N GLU A 146 -9.07 6.26 -20.28
CA GLU A 146 -8.30 7.07 -21.24
C GLU A 146 -7.19 7.92 -20.60
N SER A 147 -7.27 8.18 -19.30
CA SER A 147 -6.33 9.04 -18.57
C SER A 147 -5.31 8.24 -17.79
N GLN A 148 -4.20 8.91 -17.43
CA GLN A 148 -3.28 8.35 -16.44
C GLN A 148 -4.04 8.17 -15.13
N GLY A 149 -3.88 6.99 -14.53
CA GLY A 149 -4.65 6.60 -13.36
C GLY A 149 -3.90 5.65 -12.46
N ILE A 150 -4.65 5.08 -11.55
CA ILE A 150 -4.19 4.13 -10.55
C ILE A 150 -5.00 2.86 -10.77
N ILE A 151 -4.33 1.73 -11.00
CA ILE A 151 -5.00 0.44 -11.19
C ILE A 151 -5.02 -0.30 -9.86
N PRO A 152 -6.20 -0.53 -9.26
CA PRO A 152 -6.29 -1.30 -8.03
C PRO A 152 -6.00 -2.79 -8.31
N ILE A 153 -5.22 -3.40 -7.44
CA ILE A 153 -4.92 -4.85 -7.48
C ILE A 153 -5.99 -5.56 -6.64
N ASN A 154 -6.95 -6.18 -7.31
CA ASN A 154 -8.05 -6.90 -6.68
C ASN A 154 -8.30 -8.25 -7.38
N GLU A 155 -9.17 -9.07 -6.78
CA GLU A 155 -9.45 -10.43 -7.29
C GLU A 155 -10.23 -10.43 -8.61
N ASP A 156 -10.99 -9.38 -8.88
CA ASP A 156 -11.98 -9.37 -9.98
C ASP A 156 -11.38 -9.06 -11.34
N SER A 157 -10.18 -8.45 -11.39
CA SER A 157 -9.54 -8.05 -12.63
C SER A 157 -8.01 -8.07 -12.53
N PRO A 158 -7.40 -9.26 -12.43
CA PRO A 158 -5.97 -9.38 -12.25
C PRO A 158 -5.17 -9.10 -13.53
N THR A 159 -5.83 -9.16 -14.71
CA THR A 159 -5.15 -9.04 -16.00
C THR A 159 -4.93 -7.59 -16.37
N ILE A 160 -3.67 -7.26 -16.59
CA ILE A 160 -3.20 -5.95 -17.04
C ILE A 160 -2.78 -6.05 -18.49
N ASN A 161 -3.25 -5.13 -19.33
CA ASN A 161 -2.91 -5.03 -20.73
C ASN A 161 -1.70 -4.10 -20.93
N ILE A 162 -0.70 -4.55 -21.70
CA ILE A 162 0.52 -3.80 -21.99
C ILE A 162 0.50 -3.38 -23.44
N ASN A 163 0.42 -2.09 -23.70
CA ASN A 163 0.44 -1.52 -25.04
C ASN A 163 1.80 -0.86 -25.30
N TYR A 164 2.60 -1.44 -26.20
CA TYR A 164 3.94 -0.96 -26.53
C TYR A 164 3.93 0.24 -27.47
N GLU A 165 2.95 0.34 -28.36
CA GLU A 165 2.83 1.49 -29.28
C GLU A 165 2.45 2.75 -28.52
N GLY A 166 1.43 2.66 -27.68
CA GLY A 166 0.98 3.76 -26.82
C GLY A 166 1.77 3.90 -25.53
N LYS A 167 2.74 3.02 -25.24
CA LYS A 167 3.50 2.95 -24.00
C LYS A 167 2.59 3.07 -22.77
N SER A 168 1.54 2.25 -22.74
CA SER A 168 0.56 2.28 -21.65
C SER A 168 0.31 0.91 -21.05
N ILE A 169 -0.01 0.92 -19.77
CA ILE A 169 -0.44 -0.23 -18.97
C ILE A 169 -1.84 0.08 -18.48
N SER A 170 -2.81 -0.77 -18.80
CA SER A 170 -4.23 -0.56 -18.46
C SER A 170 -4.87 -1.87 -18.02
N GLN A 171 -5.94 -1.75 -17.30
CA GLN A 171 -6.80 -2.86 -16.92
C GLN A 171 -7.88 -3.06 -17.97
#